data_eccef89bf67c3bbfae92e5eeac6d5b1a
#
_entry.id   eccef89bf67c3bbfae92e5eeac6d5b1a
#
_cell.length_a   1.000
_cell.length_b   1.000
_cell.length_c   1.000
_cell.angle_alpha   90.00
_cell.angle_beta   90.00
_cell.angle_gamma   90.00
#
_symmetry.space_group_name_H-M   'P 1'
#
loop_
_entity.id
_entity.type
_entity.pdbx_description
1 polymer ?
#
loop_
_entity_poly.entity_id
_entity_poly.type
_entity_poly.pdbx_seq_one_letter_code
_entity_poly.pdbx_strand_id
1 'polypeptide(L)'
;MDITELLAFSVKNKASDLHLSSGLPPMIRVDGDVRRINLPALSHKEVYQLVYDIMTDKQRQDFEENLETDFSFEIPNLARFRVNAFNQNRGAGAVFRTIPSKILSLDDLGLGAIFQKICDFPRGLVLVTGPTGSGKSTTLAAMLDYINQTRYDHILTVEDPIEFVHQSQKCLINQREVHRDTFSFSNALRSALREDPDIILVGEMRDLETIRLALSAAETGHLVFGTLHTTSAAKTVDRIVDVFPAEEKDMVRSMLSESLQAVISQALLKKNGGGRVAAHEIMLGIPSIRNLIRENKVAQMYSAIQTNAGLGMTTLDQSLKGLVQKNVISKEAARSAAKTPDSFV
;
A
#
# COMPACT_ATOMS: atom_id res chain seq x y z
N MET A 1 28.82 19.15 -3.22
CA MET A 1 27.91 18.39 -2.35
C MET A 1 27.31 17.28 -3.21
N ASP A 2 27.36 16.04 -2.75
CA ASP A 2 26.81 14.89 -3.47
C ASP A 2 25.44 14.56 -2.88
N ILE A 3 24.49 14.19 -3.72
CA ILE A 3 23.15 13.75 -3.30
C ILE A 3 23.23 12.48 -2.42
N THR A 4 24.18 11.60 -2.70
CA THR A 4 24.42 10.39 -1.93
C THR A 4 24.76 10.68 -0.46
N GLU A 5 25.56 11.71 -0.20
CA GLU A 5 25.91 12.14 1.16
C GLU A 5 24.70 12.67 1.92
N LEU A 6 23.85 13.46 1.26
CA LEU A 6 22.62 14.00 1.84
C LEU A 6 21.62 12.89 2.17
N LEU A 7 21.49 11.93 1.27
CA LEU A 7 20.60 10.78 1.47
C LEU A 7 21.12 9.83 2.56
N ALA A 8 22.44 9.59 2.61
CA ALA A 8 23.05 8.82 3.68
C ALA A 8 22.85 9.50 5.06
N PHE A 9 22.98 10.82 5.11
CA PHE A 9 22.69 11.60 6.31
C PHE A 9 21.20 11.47 6.72
N SER A 10 20.28 11.55 5.75
CA SER A 10 18.86 11.39 5.97
C SER A 10 18.52 10.01 6.57
N VAL A 11 19.05 8.94 5.97
CA VAL A 11 18.87 7.55 6.45
C VAL A 11 19.45 7.37 7.86
N LYS A 12 20.67 7.87 8.11
CA LYS A 12 21.34 7.80 9.42
C LYS A 12 20.52 8.47 10.53
N ASN A 13 19.83 9.56 10.20
CA ASN A 13 18.96 10.29 11.13
C ASN A 13 17.53 9.75 11.18
N LYS A 14 17.23 8.60 10.54
CA LYS A 14 15.91 7.97 10.47
C LYS A 14 14.83 8.91 9.91
N ALA A 15 15.23 9.80 9.01
CA ALA A 15 14.29 10.71 8.35
C ALA A 15 13.40 9.95 7.37
N SER A 16 12.13 10.32 7.33
CA SER A 16 11.19 9.79 6.34
C SER A 16 11.42 10.42 4.97
N ASP A 17 11.78 11.72 4.95
CA ASP A 17 11.95 12.46 3.71
C ASP A 17 13.14 13.43 3.82
N LEU A 18 13.86 13.60 2.70
CA LEU A 18 14.79 14.71 2.44
C LEU A 18 14.12 15.70 1.50
N HIS A 19 14.16 16.98 1.84
CA HIS A 19 13.62 18.05 1.02
C HIS A 19 14.75 18.94 0.53
N LEU A 20 14.85 19.10 -0.78
CA LEU A 20 15.69 20.11 -1.45
C LEU A 20 14.79 21.19 -2.04
N SER A 21 15.11 22.46 -1.78
CA SER A 21 14.36 23.58 -2.30
C SER A 21 15.32 24.74 -2.58
N SER A 22 15.30 25.27 -3.79
CA SER A 22 16.14 26.40 -4.19
C SER A 22 15.97 27.58 -3.24
N GLY A 23 17.09 28.18 -2.83
CA GLY A 23 17.14 29.30 -1.89
C GLY A 23 17.08 28.89 -0.40
N LEU A 24 17.05 27.60 -0.08
CA LEU A 24 16.98 27.09 1.30
C LEU A 24 18.04 26.02 1.55
N PRO A 25 18.51 25.87 2.81
CA PRO A 25 19.31 24.72 3.21
C PRO A 25 18.50 23.42 2.98
N PRO A 26 19.15 22.28 2.72
CA PRO A 26 18.48 20.97 2.75
C PRO A 26 17.76 20.75 4.07
N MET A 27 16.61 20.08 4.01
CA MET A 27 15.81 19.78 5.20
C MET A 27 15.46 18.30 5.23
N ILE A 28 15.32 17.75 6.43
CA ILE A 28 14.85 16.36 6.64
C ILE A 28 13.59 16.36 7.48
N ARG A 29 12.71 15.40 7.21
CA ARG A 29 11.53 15.13 8.04
C ARG A 29 11.84 14.00 9.02
N VAL A 30 11.83 14.30 10.31
CA VAL A 30 12.05 13.32 11.40
C VAL A 30 10.86 13.38 12.34
N ASP A 31 10.23 12.26 12.63
CA ASP A 31 9.04 12.14 13.49
C ASP A 31 7.89 13.09 13.13
N GLY A 32 7.76 13.40 11.83
CA GLY A 32 6.75 14.32 11.29
C GLY A 32 7.21 15.77 11.16
N ASP A 33 8.26 16.20 11.86
CA ASP A 33 8.77 17.57 11.84
C ASP A 33 9.81 17.78 10.74
N VAL A 34 9.69 18.87 9.99
CA VAL A 34 10.69 19.29 9.01
C VAL A 34 11.77 20.11 9.71
N ARG A 35 13.02 19.66 9.63
CA ARG A 35 14.18 20.30 10.29
C ARG A 35 15.25 20.62 9.27
N ARG A 36 15.88 21.80 9.41
CA ARG A 36 17.01 22.21 8.57
C ARG A 36 18.26 21.39 8.91
N ILE A 37 18.98 20.99 7.87
CA ILE A 37 20.37 20.53 8.01
C ILE A 37 21.27 21.77 8.11
N ASN A 38 22.31 21.68 8.95
CA ASN A 38 23.28 22.78 9.11
C ASN A 38 24.24 22.84 7.92
N LEU A 39 23.70 23.26 6.77
CA LEU A 39 24.39 23.43 5.50
C LEU A 39 23.98 24.78 4.87
N PRO A 40 24.77 25.33 3.93
CA PRO A 40 24.36 26.51 3.18
C PRO A 40 23.05 26.31 2.40
N ALA A 41 22.39 27.42 2.11
CA ALA A 41 21.25 27.42 1.19
C ALA A 41 21.71 27.01 -0.22
N LEU A 42 20.96 26.13 -0.87
CA LEU A 42 21.25 25.67 -2.22
C LEU A 42 20.66 26.63 -3.25
N SER A 43 21.44 27.00 -4.25
CA SER A 43 20.95 27.73 -5.41
C SER A 43 20.07 26.84 -6.31
N HIS A 44 19.31 27.45 -7.22
CA HIS A 44 18.55 26.72 -8.23
C HIS A 44 19.45 25.76 -9.02
N LYS A 45 20.62 26.21 -9.45
CA LYS A 45 21.56 25.39 -10.23
C LYS A 45 22.04 24.18 -9.45
N GLU A 46 22.31 24.32 -8.16
CA GLU A 46 22.75 23.19 -7.31
C GLU A 46 21.63 22.17 -7.10
N VAL A 47 20.41 22.62 -6.77
CA VAL A 47 19.27 21.70 -6.63
C VAL A 47 18.99 20.99 -7.94
N TYR A 48 18.96 21.74 -9.05
CA TYR A 48 18.73 21.17 -10.39
C TYR A 48 19.77 20.10 -10.72
N GLN A 49 21.06 20.37 -10.49
CA GLN A 49 22.15 19.43 -10.77
C GLN A 49 22.04 18.17 -9.91
N LEU A 50 21.83 18.32 -8.59
CA LEU A 50 21.69 17.19 -7.67
C LEU A 50 20.57 16.23 -8.07
N VAL A 51 19.46 16.78 -8.57
CA VAL A 51 18.29 16.00 -9.01
C VAL A 51 18.53 15.39 -10.39
N TYR A 52 19.11 16.17 -11.29
CA TYR A 52 19.35 15.78 -12.68
C TYR A 52 20.38 14.64 -12.79
N ASP A 53 21.38 14.61 -11.91
CA ASP A 53 22.44 13.61 -11.89
C ASP A 53 21.93 12.19 -11.60
N ILE A 54 20.81 12.06 -10.91
CA ILE A 54 20.20 10.75 -10.57
C ILE A 54 19.09 10.33 -11.54
N MET A 55 18.76 11.17 -12.51
CA MET A 55 17.73 10.90 -13.53
C MET A 55 18.30 10.14 -14.72
N THR A 56 17.53 9.20 -15.25
CA THR A 56 17.73 8.64 -16.57
C THR A 56 17.41 9.68 -17.66
N ASP A 57 17.88 9.49 -18.89
CA ASP A 57 17.61 10.43 -19.99
C ASP A 57 16.12 10.64 -20.24
N LYS A 58 15.30 9.60 -20.11
CA LYS A 58 13.84 9.69 -20.22
C LYS A 58 13.24 10.54 -19.10
N GLN A 59 13.68 10.35 -17.85
CA GLN A 59 13.21 11.13 -16.70
C GLN A 59 13.64 12.61 -16.80
N ARG A 60 14.81 12.88 -17.36
CA ARG A 60 15.28 14.25 -17.67
C ARG A 60 14.36 14.91 -18.69
N GLN A 61 14.05 14.21 -19.78
CA GLN A 61 13.13 14.71 -20.80
C GLN A 61 11.74 14.98 -20.19
N ASP A 62 11.18 14.03 -19.42
CA ASP A 62 9.89 14.19 -18.75
C ASP A 62 9.89 15.41 -17.82
N PHE A 63 10.98 15.64 -17.06
CA PHE A 63 11.11 16.77 -16.16
C PHE A 63 11.22 18.11 -16.90
N GLU A 64 11.92 18.15 -18.02
CA GLU A 64 12.03 19.35 -18.86
C GLU A 64 10.71 19.71 -19.56
N GLU A 65 9.96 18.70 -20.02
CA GLU A 65 8.69 18.91 -20.73
C GLU A 65 7.53 19.23 -19.78
N ASN A 66 7.45 18.56 -18.62
CA ASN A 66 6.30 18.62 -17.72
C ASN A 66 6.56 19.50 -16.48
N LEU A 67 7.80 19.95 -16.25
CA LEU A 67 8.26 20.74 -15.10
C LEU A 67 8.17 20.00 -13.76
N GLU A 68 7.79 18.72 -13.79
CA GLU A 68 7.71 17.80 -12.65
C GLU A 68 7.90 16.36 -13.13
N THR A 69 8.42 15.50 -12.26
CA THR A 69 8.52 14.06 -12.52
C THR A 69 8.60 13.28 -11.23
N ASP A 70 7.98 12.08 -11.23
CA ASP A 70 8.08 11.08 -10.18
C ASP A 70 8.91 9.89 -10.65
N PHE A 71 9.85 9.45 -9.83
CA PHE A 71 10.64 8.26 -10.11
C PHE A 71 11.18 7.62 -8.84
N SER A 72 11.72 6.42 -8.96
CA SER A 72 12.45 5.76 -7.88
C SER A 72 13.86 5.41 -8.32
N PHE A 73 14.79 5.42 -7.37
CA PHE A 73 16.15 4.93 -7.59
C PHE A 73 16.69 4.29 -6.31
N GLU A 74 17.74 3.51 -6.46
CA GLU A 74 18.37 2.79 -5.36
C GLU A 74 19.85 3.16 -5.26
N ILE A 75 20.31 3.40 -4.05
CA ILE A 75 21.73 3.49 -3.74
C ILE A 75 22.12 2.16 -3.09
N PRO A 76 22.98 1.34 -3.75
CA PRO A 76 23.39 0.04 -3.22
C PRO A 76 23.90 0.16 -1.78
N ASN A 77 23.50 -0.76 -0.92
CA ASN A 77 23.86 -0.81 0.51
C ASN A 77 23.38 0.38 1.37
N LEU A 78 22.57 1.28 0.83
CA LEU A 78 22.01 2.39 1.60
C LEU A 78 20.50 2.27 1.73
N ALA A 79 19.75 2.58 0.68
CA ALA A 79 18.31 2.52 0.64
C ALA A 79 17.78 2.74 -0.79
N ARG A 80 16.51 2.43 -1.00
CA ARG A 80 15.74 2.86 -2.15
C ARG A 80 14.99 4.15 -1.80
N PHE A 81 14.83 5.02 -2.79
CA PHE A 81 14.18 6.33 -2.63
C PHE A 81 13.12 6.53 -3.71
N ARG A 82 11.95 7.03 -3.31
CA ARG A 82 10.99 7.64 -4.22
C ARG A 82 11.25 9.13 -4.28
N VAL A 83 11.35 9.67 -5.47
CA VAL A 83 11.66 11.08 -5.72
C VAL A 83 10.51 11.73 -6.45
N ASN A 84 10.04 12.86 -5.93
CA ASN A 84 9.25 13.81 -6.69
C ASN A 84 10.09 15.05 -6.91
N ALA A 85 10.42 15.34 -8.16
CA ALA A 85 11.12 16.54 -8.59
C ALA A 85 10.14 17.51 -9.26
N PHE A 86 10.24 18.78 -8.97
CA PHE A 86 9.31 19.80 -9.45
C PHE A 86 9.96 21.19 -9.55
N ASN A 87 9.37 22.05 -10.35
CA ASN A 87 9.73 23.48 -10.39
C ASN A 87 8.74 24.30 -9.53
N GLN A 88 9.28 25.31 -8.84
CA GLN A 88 8.51 26.25 -8.02
C GLN A 88 9.11 27.67 -8.17
N ASN A 89 8.47 28.70 -7.57
CA ASN A 89 8.82 30.10 -7.80
C ASN A 89 10.30 30.50 -7.58
N ARG A 90 11.04 29.77 -6.73
CA ARG A 90 12.48 30.00 -6.49
C ARG A 90 13.38 29.14 -7.38
N GLY A 91 12.82 28.22 -8.17
CA GLY A 91 13.53 27.28 -9.03
C GLY A 91 13.21 25.83 -8.70
N ALA A 92 14.13 24.90 -8.97
CA ALA A 92 13.93 23.48 -8.74
C ALA A 92 13.72 23.13 -7.26
N GLY A 93 12.93 22.12 -7.02
CA GLY A 93 12.74 21.46 -5.73
C GLY A 93 12.65 19.95 -5.90
N ALA A 94 12.92 19.21 -4.83
CA ALA A 94 12.73 17.77 -4.83
C ALA A 94 12.45 17.24 -3.41
N VAL A 95 11.64 16.20 -3.34
CA VAL A 95 11.39 15.43 -2.12
C VAL A 95 11.84 13.99 -2.36
N PHE A 96 12.70 13.51 -1.49
CA PHE A 96 13.20 12.14 -1.50
C PHE A 96 12.61 11.40 -0.31
N ARG A 97 11.70 10.48 -0.56
CA ARG A 97 11.15 9.60 0.48
C ARG A 97 11.99 8.35 0.58
N THR A 98 12.51 8.09 1.78
CA THR A 98 13.23 6.85 2.07
C THR A 98 12.25 5.67 2.09
N ILE A 99 12.53 4.66 1.28
CA ILE A 99 11.81 3.40 1.25
C ILE A 99 12.53 2.43 2.19
N PRO A 100 11.84 1.85 3.20
CA PRO A 100 12.47 0.92 4.12
C PRO A 100 13.03 -0.30 3.37
N SER A 101 14.30 -0.64 3.62
CA SER A 101 14.94 -1.82 3.03
C SER A 101 14.54 -3.12 3.73
N LYS A 102 14.10 -3.04 4.99
CA LYS A 102 13.70 -4.20 5.79
C LYS A 102 12.19 -4.41 5.72
N ILE A 103 11.79 -5.58 5.24
CA ILE A 103 10.41 -6.06 5.33
C ILE A 103 10.20 -6.60 6.74
N LEU A 104 9.15 -6.11 7.41
CA LEU A 104 8.73 -6.61 8.72
C LEU A 104 7.90 -7.88 8.53
N SER A 105 8.08 -8.86 9.41
CA SER A 105 7.27 -10.07 9.41
C SER A 105 5.85 -9.79 9.92
N LEU A 106 4.93 -10.74 9.71
CA LEU A 106 3.58 -10.68 10.30
C LEU A 106 3.65 -10.58 11.83
N ASP A 107 4.60 -11.29 12.45
CA ASP A 107 4.81 -11.25 13.91
C ASP A 107 5.38 -9.91 14.38
N ASP A 108 6.34 -9.32 13.67
CA ASP A 108 6.87 -7.97 13.96
C ASP A 108 5.76 -6.91 13.96
N LEU A 109 4.78 -7.08 13.09
CA LEU A 109 3.63 -6.18 12.97
C LEU A 109 2.51 -6.51 13.97
N GLY A 110 2.61 -7.62 14.71
CA GLY A 110 1.58 -8.11 15.62
C GLY A 110 0.31 -8.57 14.90
N LEU A 111 0.44 -9.02 13.66
CA LEU A 111 -0.65 -9.54 12.85
C LEU A 111 -0.92 -11.00 13.24
N GLY A 112 -2.16 -11.28 13.60
CA GLY A 112 -2.54 -12.60 14.11
C GLY A 112 -2.64 -13.69 13.03
N ALA A 113 -2.93 -14.92 13.47
CA ALA A 113 -3.04 -16.11 12.62
C ALA A 113 -4.04 -15.97 11.44
N ILE A 114 -4.98 -15.04 11.51
CA ILE A 114 -5.91 -14.77 10.41
C ILE A 114 -5.20 -14.30 9.15
N PHE A 115 -4.10 -13.53 9.27
CA PHE A 115 -3.31 -13.09 8.13
C PHE A 115 -2.58 -14.25 7.46
N GLN A 116 -2.03 -15.19 8.24
CA GLN A 116 -1.44 -16.42 7.72
C GLN A 116 -2.48 -17.25 6.96
N LYS A 117 -3.67 -17.46 7.56
CA LYS A 117 -4.79 -18.15 6.91
C LYS A 117 -5.19 -17.49 5.58
N ILE A 118 -5.20 -16.16 5.50
CA ILE A 118 -5.49 -15.42 4.26
C ILE A 118 -4.39 -15.65 3.22
N CYS A 119 -3.12 -15.68 3.63
CA CYS A 119 -1.99 -15.97 2.75
C CYS A 119 -2.01 -17.41 2.20
N ASP A 120 -2.64 -18.34 2.90
CA ASP A 120 -2.73 -19.75 2.52
C ASP A 120 -3.89 -20.05 1.55
N PHE A 121 -4.72 -19.07 1.20
CA PHE A 121 -5.74 -19.29 0.18
C PHE A 121 -5.10 -19.71 -1.16
N PRO A 122 -5.68 -20.71 -1.84
CA PRO A 122 -5.13 -21.18 -3.11
C PRO A 122 -5.40 -20.22 -4.26
N ARG A 123 -6.51 -19.48 -4.21
CA ARG A 123 -6.97 -18.55 -5.25
C ARG A 123 -8.02 -17.59 -4.72
N GLY A 124 -8.34 -16.59 -5.50
CA GLY A 124 -9.38 -15.59 -5.22
C GLY A 124 -8.80 -14.21 -4.98
N LEU A 125 -9.63 -13.28 -4.58
CA LEU A 125 -9.29 -11.88 -4.40
C LEU A 125 -9.16 -11.52 -2.92
N VAL A 126 -8.04 -10.96 -2.54
CA VAL A 126 -7.77 -10.40 -1.21
C VAL A 126 -7.51 -8.91 -1.37
N LEU A 127 -8.24 -8.09 -0.65
CA LEU A 127 -8.14 -6.64 -0.71
C LEU A 127 -7.62 -6.06 0.60
N VAL A 128 -6.58 -5.24 0.51
CA VAL A 128 -6.07 -4.45 1.65
C VAL A 128 -6.39 -2.99 1.39
N THR A 129 -7.21 -2.39 2.24
CA THR A 129 -7.76 -1.06 2.01
C THR A 129 -7.50 -0.11 3.18
N GLY A 130 -7.68 1.17 2.94
CA GLY A 130 -7.45 2.22 3.92
C GLY A 130 -6.92 3.50 3.26
N PRO A 131 -6.94 4.63 3.96
CA PRO A 131 -6.42 5.89 3.44
C PRO A 131 -4.92 5.82 3.15
N THR A 132 -4.41 6.81 2.44
CA THR A 132 -2.97 6.97 2.23
C THR A 132 -2.26 7.06 3.59
N GLY A 133 -1.15 6.34 3.72
CA GLY A 133 -0.39 6.30 4.97
C GLY A 133 -0.96 5.38 6.06
N SER A 134 -1.99 4.59 5.78
CA SER A 134 -2.52 3.60 6.74
C SER A 134 -1.67 2.34 6.90
N GLY A 135 -0.58 2.20 6.13
CA GLY A 135 0.35 1.07 6.22
C GLY A 135 -0.01 -0.14 5.35
N LYS A 136 -0.85 0.03 4.32
CA LYS A 136 -1.27 -1.05 3.40
C LYS A 136 -0.07 -1.79 2.79
N SER A 137 0.87 -1.03 2.23
CA SER A 137 2.07 -1.60 1.59
C SER A 137 2.93 -2.39 2.57
N THR A 138 3.05 -1.92 3.82
CA THR A 138 3.78 -2.64 4.88
C THR A 138 3.11 -3.97 5.21
N THR A 139 1.78 -3.97 5.35
CA THR A 139 1.00 -5.19 5.62
C THR A 139 1.10 -6.17 4.45
N LEU A 140 0.94 -5.70 3.22
CA LEU A 140 1.08 -6.53 2.02
C LEU A 140 2.49 -7.09 1.87
N ALA A 141 3.53 -6.28 2.12
CA ALA A 141 4.91 -6.75 2.07
C ALA A 141 5.15 -7.88 3.08
N ALA A 142 4.62 -7.76 4.30
CA ALA A 142 4.70 -8.82 5.31
C ALA A 142 3.94 -10.09 4.90
N MET A 143 2.77 -9.94 4.27
CA MET A 143 1.99 -11.08 3.76
C MET A 143 2.71 -11.78 2.61
N LEU A 144 3.26 -11.04 1.64
CA LEU A 144 4.04 -11.62 0.55
C LEU A 144 5.35 -12.27 1.04
N ASP A 145 6.00 -11.67 2.04
CA ASP A 145 7.21 -12.26 2.64
C ASP A 145 6.89 -13.58 3.35
N TYR A 146 5.77 -13.67 4.07
CA TYR A 146 5.29 -14.92 4.66
C TYR A 146 5.07 -15.99 3.58
N ILE A 147 4.40 -15.66 2.48
CA ILE A 147 4.19 -16.56 1.34
C ILE A 147 5.54 -17.01 0.75
N ASN A 148 6.45 -16.06 0.52
CA ASN A 148 7.78 -16.30 -0.03
C ASN A 148 8.63 -17.26 0.82
N GLN A 149 8.41 -17.28 2.13
CA GLN A 149 9.08 -18.18 3.07
C GLN A 149 8.43 -19.56 3.19
N THR A 150 7.14 -19.68 2.87
CA THR A 150 6.36 -20.88 3.18
C THR A 150 5.91 -21.68 1.96
N ARG A 151 5.71 -21.02 0.80
CA ARG A 151 5.17 -21.63 -0.43
C ARG A 151 6.21 -21.67 -1.55
N TYR A 152 5.97 -22.50 -2.55
CA TYR A 152 6.82 -22.66 -3.76
C TYR A 152 6.06 -22.17 -4.98
N ASP A 153 5.76 -20.88 -5.02
CA ASP A 153 4.90 -20.26 -6.02
C ASP A 153 5.66 -19.18 -6.82
N HIS A 154 5.07 -18.75 -7.93
CA HIS A 154 5.50 -17.55 -8.65
C HIS A 154 4.63 -16.35 -8.24
N ILE A 155 5.25 -15.35 -7.63
CA ILE A 155 4.62 -14.09 -7.24
C ILE A 155 4.99 -13.02 -8.27
N LEU A 156 3.99 -12.43 -8.91
CA LEU A 156 4.15 -11.27 -9.78
C LEU A 156 3.54 -10.05 -9.11
N THR A 157 4.30 -8.96 -9.01
CA THR A 157 3.76 -7.68 -8.54
C THR A 157 3.75 -6.63 -9.65
N VAL A 158 2.73 -5.78 -9.64
CA VAL A 158 2.62 -4.57 -10.47
C VAL A 158 2.37 -3.40 -9.55
N GLU A 159 3.30 -2.46 -9.49
CA GLU A 159 3.32 -1.39 -8.50
C GLU A 159 3.65 -0.02 -9.12
N ASP A 160 3.26 1.06 -8.46
CA ASP A 160 3.52 2.44 -8.91
C ASP A 160 3.80 3.37 -7.71
N PRO A 161 5.07 3.47 -7.28
CA PRO A 161 6.22 2.62 -7.58
C PRO A 161 6.31 1.39 -6.65
N ILE A 162 7.36 0.55 -6.84
CA ILE A 162 7.72 -0.52 -5.89
C ILE A 162 8.14 0.10 -4.57
N GLU A 163 7.40 -0.22 -3.48
CA GLU A 163 7.71 0.28 -2.13
C GLU A 163 8.61 -0.66 -1.33
N PHE A 164 8.56 -1.96 -1.57
CA PHE A 164 9.42 -2.95 -0.91
C PHE A 164 10.01 -3.90 -1.95
N VAL A 165 11.33 -4.06 -1.92
CA VAL A 165 12.00 -5.02 -2.80
C VAL A 165 12.09 -6.37 -2.10
N HIS A 166 11.46 -7.38 -2.69
CA HIS A 166 11.50 -8.75 -2.19
C HIS A 166 12.65 -9.53 -2.83
N GLN A 167 13.37 -10.27 -2.01
CA GLN A 167 14.33 -11.26 -2.48
C GLN A 167 13.62 -12.61 -2.59
N SER A 168 13.71 -13.28 -3.75
CA SER A 168 13.17 -14.63 -3.93
C SER A 168 13.81 -15.59 -2.94
N GLN A 169 12.97 -16.34 -2.19
CA GLN A 169 13.37 -17.37 -1.24
C GLN A 169 12.86 -18.72 -1.73
N LYS A 170 11.69 -19.18 -1.28
CA LYS A 170 11.03 -20.36 -1.83
C LYS A 170 10.22 -20.03 -3.08
N CYS A 171 9.65 -18.82 -3.15
CA CYS A 171 8.95 -18.33 -4.32
C CYS A 171 9.92 -17.69 -5.33
N LEU A 172 9.55 -17.76 -6.61
CA LEU A 172 10.05 -16.83 -7.61
C LEU A 172 9.26 -15.52 -7.47
N ILE A 173 9.94 -14.38 -7.34
CA ILE A 173 9.28 -13.07 -7.28
C ILE A 173 9.75 -12.19 -8.42
N ASN A 174 8.80 -11.73 -9.23
CA ASN A 174 9.01 -10.74 -10.27
C ASN A 174 8.20 -9.48 -9.94
N GLN A 175 8.89 -8.36 -9.74
CA GLN A 175 8.26 -7.07 -9.43
C GLN A 175 8.36 -6.14 -10.63
N ARG A 176 7.23 -5.60 -11.08
CA ARG A 176 7.15 -4.69 -12.23
C ARG A 176 6.66 -3.33 -11.78
N GLU A 177 7.45 -2.30 -12.05
CA GLU A 177 7.11 -0.92 -11.76
C GLU A 177 6.46 -0.26 -12.98
N VAL A 178 5.32 0.40 -12.78
CA VAL A 178 4.65 1.16 -13.84
C VAL A 178 5.56 2.32 -14.27
N HIS A 179 5.55 2.65 -15.55
CA HIS A 179 6.39 3.62 -16.25
C HIS A 179 7.87 3.23 -16.41
N ARG A 180 8.38 2.26 -15.65
CA ARG A 180 9.75 1.72 -15.81
C ARG A 180 9.77 0.38 -16.54
N ASP A 181 8.98 -0.59 -16.05
CA ASP A 181 8.99 -1.98 -16.50
C ASP A 181 7.71 -2.34 -17.29
N THR A 182 6.70 -1.50 -17.20
CA THR A 182 5.42 -1.61 -17.92
C THR A 182 4.79 -0.24 -18.10
N PHE A 183 3.90 -0.09 -19.09
CA PHE A 183 3.26 1.19 -19.37
C PHE A 183 2.06 1.49 -18.46
N SER A 184 1.39 0.47 -17.95
CA SER A 184 0.21 0.62 -17.08
C SER A 184 -0.07 -0.66 -16.29
N PHE A 185 -0.91 -0.55 -15.26
CA PHE A 185 -1.43 -1.71 -14.54
C PHE A 185 -2.16 -2.69 -15.48
N SER A 186 -3.02 -2.18 -16.35
CA SER A 186 -3.78 -3.02 -17.28
C SER A 186 -2.89 -3.75 -18.28
N ASN A 187 -1.86 -3.09 -18.84
CA ASN A 187 -0.91 -3.73 -19.74
C ASN A 187 -0.12 -4.85 -19.03
N ALA A 188 0.34 -4.60 -17.81
CA ALA A 188 1.04 -5.60 -17.03
C ALA A 188 0.15 -6.79 -16.68
N LEU A 189 -1.11 -6.56 -16.25
CA LEU A 189 -2.03 -7.64 -15.91
C LEU A 189 -2.44 -8.50 -17.11
N ARG A 190 -2.63 -7.90 -18.30
CA ARG A 190 -2.85 -8.67 -19.53
C ARG A 190 -1.66 -9.58 -19.88
N SER A 191 -0.44 -9.11 -19.64
CA SER A 191 0.77 -9.91 -19.81
C SER A 191 0.90 -10.99 -18.75
N ALA A 192 0.61 -10.64 -17.50
CA ALA A 192 0.72 -11.49 -16.33
C ALA A 192 0.10 -12.87 -16.51
N LEU A 193 -1.09 -12.94 -17.11
CA LEU A 193 -1.78 -14.21 -17.37
C LEU A 193 -1.02 -15.19 -18.28
N ARG A 194 0.08 -14.76 -18.91
CA ARG A 194 0.97 -15.58 -19.75
C ARG A 194 2.36 -15.76 -19.14
N GLU A 195 2.58 -15.21 -17.97
CA GLU A 195 3.86 -15.27 -17.25
C GLU A 195 3.88 -16.37 -16.18
N ASP A 196 2.84 -17.23 -16.17
CA ASP A 196 2.67 -18.36 -15.23
C ASP A 196 2.75 -17.97 -13.75
N PRO A 197 2.07 -16.91 -13.29
CA PRO A 197 2.02 -16.58 -11.89
C PRO A 197 0.98 -17.43 -11.15
N ASP A 198 1.26 -17.76 -9.90
CA ASP A 198 0.27 -18.29 -8.96
C ASP A 198 -0.38 -17.15 -8.17
N ILE A 199 0.42 -16.12 -7.86
CA ILE A 199 0.02 -15.00 -7.03
C ILE A 199 0.32 -13.69 -7.77
N ILE A 200 -0.64 -12.78 -7.77
CA ILE A 200 -0.52 -11.46 -8.40
C ILE A 200 -0.81 -10.38 -7.35
N LEU A 201 0.11 -9.42 -7.17
CA LEU A 201 -0.16 -8.18 -6.44
C LEU A 201 -0.42 -7.04 -7.42
N VAL A 202 -1.59 -6.41 -7.29
CA VAL A 202 -1.94 -5.16 -7.97
C VAL A 202 -1.83 -4.02 -6.96
N GLY A 203 -0.80 -3.23 -7.09
CA GLY A 203 -0.44 -2.18 -6.13
C GLY A 203 -1.58 -1.21 -5.86
N GLU A 204 -2.38 -0.87 -6.88
CA GLU A 204 -3.59 -0.08 -6.72
C GLU A 204 -4.63 -0.36 -7.82
N MET A 205 -5.89 -0.52 -7.41
CA MET A 205 -7.03 -0.79 -8.28
C MET A 205 -7.89 0.50 -8.43
N ARG A 206 -7.49 1.38 -9.36
CA ARG A 206 -8.14 2.70 -9.53
C ARG A 206 -9.21 2.72 -10.62
N ASP A 207 -8.96 2.05 -11.73
CA ASP A 207 -9.76 2.12 -12.94
C ASP A 207 -10.50 0.82 -13.23
N LEU A 208 -11.55 0.94 -14.03
CA LEU A 208 -12.43 -0.16 -14.41
C LEU A 208 -11.67 -1.33 -15.03
N GLU A 209 -10.72 -1.04 -15.92
CA GLU A 209 -10.00 -2.08 -16.67
C GLU A 209 -9.10 -2.89 -15.74
N THR A 210 -8.35 -2.22 -14.85
CA THR A 210 -7.50 -2.86 -13.85
C THR A 210 -8.34 -3.75 -12.91
N ILE A 211 -9.49 -3.25 -12.45
CA ILE A 211 -10.41 -4.01 -11.58
C ILE A 211 -10.96 -5.23 -12.31
N ARG A 212 -11.40 -5.08 -13.57
CA ARG A 212 -11.91 -6.18 -14.40
C ARG A 212 -10.87 -7.29 -14.57
N LEU A 213 -9.63 -6.93 -14.89
CA LEU A 213 -8.54 -7.89 -15.08
C LEU A 213 -8.17 -8.61 -13.77
N ALA A 214 -8.16 -7.89 -12.65
CA ALA A 214 -7.91 -8.48 -11.33
C ALA A 214 -9.01 -9.48 -10.93
N LEU A 215 -10.28 -9.14 -11.14
CA LEU A 215 -11.40 -10.05 -10.91
C LEU A 215 -11.30 -11.29 -11.80
N SER A 216 -11.02 -11.13 -13.08
CA SER A 216 -10.86 -12.24 -14.03
C SER A 216 -9.70 -13.16 -13.63
N ALA A 217 -8.56 -12.61 -13.20
CA ALA A 217 -7.43 -13.39 -12.70
C ALA A 217 -7.81 -14.21 -11.46
N ALA A 218 -8.54 -13.59 -10.51
CA ALA A 218 -8.99 -14.26 -9.29
C ALA A 218 -9.99 -15.40 -9.58
N GLU A 219 -10.88 -15.23 -10.55
CA GLU A 219 -11.82 -16.29 -10.98
C GLU A 219 -11.10 -17.45 -11.70
N THR A 220 -10.08 -17.14 -12.49
CA THR A 220 -9.37 -18.14 -13.31
C THR A 220 -8.28 -18.91 -12.55
N GLY A 221 -8.17 -18.74 -11.25
CA GLY A 221 -7.36 -19.61 -10.41
C GLY A 221 -6.17 -18.97 -9.70
N HIS A 222 -5.92 -17.67 -9.90
CA HIS A 222 -4.83 -16.93 -9.25
C HIS A 222 -5.25 -16.42 -7.87
N LEU A 223 -4.32 -16.34 -6.94
CA LEU A 223 -4.49 -15.56 -5.71
C LEU A 223 -4.08 -14.11 -6.01
N VAL A 224 -5.05 -13.20 -5.98
CA VAL A 224 -4.84 -11.79 -6.33
C VAL A 224 -4.93 -10.94 -5.09
N PHE A 225 -3.88 -10.19 -4.79
CA PHE A 225 -3.87 -9.13 -3.78
C PHE A 225 -4.05 -7.78 -4.49
N GLY A 226 -4.91 -6.92 -3.94
CA GLY A 226 -5.11 -5.59 -4.47
C GLY A 226 -5.30 -4.55 -3.36
N THR A 227 -5.10 -3.26 -3.70
CA THR A 227 -5.38 -2.17 -2.77
C THR A 227 -6.40 -1.19 -3.30
N LEU A 228 -7.16 -0.62 -2.37
CA LEU A 228 -8.05 0.53 -2.58
C LEU A 228 -7.92 1.50 -1.41
N HIS A 229 -8.47 2.71 -1.56
CA HIS A 229 -8.44 3.76 -0.52
C HIS A 229 -9.71 3.82 0.34
N THR A 230 -10.57 2.83 0.24
CA THR A 230 -11.81 2.73 1.04
C THR A 230 -11.51 2.43 2.51
N THR A 231 -12.42 2.85 3.39
CA THR A 231 -12.24 2.81 4.86
C THR A 231 -13.03 1.70 5.56
N SER A 232 -13.74 0.84 4.80
CA SER A 232 -14.45 -0.32 5.34
C SER A 232 -14.65 -1.39 4.28
N ALA A 233 -14.90 -2.61 4.69
CA ALA A 233 -15.18 -3.73 3.78
C ALA A 233 -16.44 -3.48 2.92
N ALA A 234 -17.50 -2.95 3.53
CA ALA A 234 -18.72 -2.59 2.82
C ALA A 234 -18.47 -1.55 1.72
N LYS A 235 -17.80 -0.44 2.05
CA LYS A 235 -17.43 0.59 1.07
C LYS A 235 -16.49 0.05 -0.02
N THR A 236 -15.71 -0.96 0.27
CA THR A 236 -14.82 -1.60 -0.71
C THR A 236 -15.63 -2.35 -1.76
N VAL A 237 -16.62 -3.13 -1.34
CA VAL A 237 -17.53 -3.83 -2.25
C VAL A 237 -18.28 -2.83 -3.14
N ASP A 238 -18.88 -1.80 -2.55
CA ASP A 238 -19.57 -0.74 -3.29
C ASP A 238 -18.65 -0.08 -4.31
N ARG A 239 -17.43 0.30 -3.89
CA ARG A 239 -16.46 0.98 -4.76
C ARG A 239 -16.08 0.14 -5.98
N ILE A 240 -15.89 -1.17 -5.82
CA ILE A 240 -15.58 -2.06 -6.94
C ILE A 240 -16.76 -2.13 -7.92
N VAL A 241 -17.98 -2.29 -7.43
CA VAL A 241 -19.17 -2.39 -8.26
C VAL A 241 -19.49 -1.05 -8.95
N ASP A 242 -19.27 0.08 -8.26
CA ASP A 242 -19.67 1.39 -8.75
C ASP A 242 -18.81 1.94 -9.89
N VAL A 243 -17.63 1.42 -10.12
CA VAL A 243 -16.82 1.84 -11.28
C VAL A 243 -17.35 1.27 -12.60
N PHE A 244 -18.25 0.25 -12.55
CA PHE A 244 -18.79 -0.39 -13.72
C PHE A 244 -20.11 0.28 -14.19
N PRO A 245 -20.39 0.25 -15.49
CA PRO A 245 -21.69 0.66 -16.04
C PRO A 245 -22.84 -0.11 -15.39
N ALA A 246 -24.02 0.51 -15.36
CA ALA A 246 -25.19 -0.05 -14.68
C ALA A 246 -25.56 -1.47 -15.16
N GLU A 247 -25.45 -1.70 -16.47
CA GLU A 247 -25.74 -2.98 -17.13
C GLU A 247 -24.78 -4.11 -16.74
N GLU A 248 -23.59 -3.79 -16.24
CA GLU A 248 -22.59 -4.77 -15.84
C GLU A 248 -22.58 -5.06 -14.33
N LYS A 249 -23.22 -4.23 -13.51
CA LYS A 249 -23.10 -4.30 -12.04
C LYS A 249 -23.52 -5.64 -11.46
N ASP A 250 -24.57 -6.26 -11.97
CA ASP A 250 -25.03 -7.56 -11.47
C ASP A 250 -24.03 -8.68 -11.81
N MET A 251 -23.44 -8.66 -12.99
CA MET A 251 -22.37 -9.57 -13.37
C MET A 251 -21.15 -9.38 -12.45
N VAL A 252 -20.74 -8.14 -12.21
CA VAL A 252 -19.61 -7.81 -11.35
C VAL A 252 -19.85 -8.25 -9.90
N ARG A 253 -21.08 -8.09 -9.37
CA ARG A 253 -21.44 -8.62 -8.05
C ARG A 253 -21.32 -10.14 -8.00
N SER A 254 -21.74 -10.82 -9.05
CA SER A 254 -21.60 -12.27 -9.15
C SER A 254 -20.12 -12.67 -9.13
N MET A 255 -19.30 -12.09 -10.01
CA MET A 255 -17.86 -12.34 -10.07
C MET A 255 -17.18 -12.07 -8.72
N LEU A 256 -17.47 -10.92 -8.11
CA LEU A 256 -16.90 -10.54 -6.82
C LEU A 256 -17.34 -11.50 -5.72
N SER A 257 -18.62 -11.91 -5.70
CA SER A 257 -19.13 -12.88 -4.70
C SER A 257 -18.44 -14.22 -4.77
N GLU A 258 -18.06 -14.69 -5.96
CA GLU A 258 -17.36 -15.96 -6.14
C GLU A 258 -15.86 -15.87 -5.84
N SER A 259 -15.22 -14.77 -6.22
CA SER A 259 -13.77 -14.62 -6.13
C SER A 259 -13.28 -14.02 -4.81
N LEU A 260 -14.07 -13.21 -4.11
CA LEU A 260 -13.63 -12.51 -2.89
C LEU A 260 -13.34 -13.49 -1.75
N GLN A 261 -12.11 -13.46 -1.24
CA GLN A 261 -11.68 -14.25 -0.07
C GLN A 261 -11.59 -13.40 1.20
N ALA A 262 -11.07 -12.19 1.12
CA ALA A 262 -10.96 -11.31 2.28
C ALA A 262 -10.92 -9.84 1.88
N VAL A 263 -11.42 -8.98 2.77
CA VAL A 263 -11.16 -7.53 2.77
C VAL A 263 -10.57 -7.17 4.12
N ILE A 264 -9.40 -6.55 4.11
CA ILE A 264 -8.68 -6.05 5.29
C ILE A 264 -8.66 -4.53 5.19
N SER A 265 -9.53 -3.85 5.93
CA SER A 265 -9.53 -2.38 6.00
C SER A 265 -8.70 -1.93 7.18
N GLN A 266 -7.76 -1.01 6.96
CA GLN A 266 -6.71 -0.69 7.93
C GLN A 266 -6.69 0.80 8.28
N ALA A 267 -6.59 1.08 9.56
CA ALA A 267 -6.31 2.40 10.11
C ALA A 267 -5.02 2.35 10.95
N LEU A 268 -4.15 3.35 10.81
CA LEU A 268 -2.88 3.43 11.52
C LEU A 268 -2.96 4.49 12.63
N LEU A 269 -2.70 4.08 13.88
CA LEU A 269 -2.82 4.91 15.06
C LEU A 269 -1.48 5.06 15.79
N LYS A 270 -1.32 6.15 16.54
CA LYS A 270 -0.18 6.35 17.44
C LYS A 270 -0.32 5.42 18.65
N LYS A 271 0.78 4.78 19.00
CA LYS A 271 0.88 3.95 20.22
C LYS A 271 1.19 4.81 21.44
N ASN A 272 0.72 4.37 22.59
CA ASN A 272 1.24 4.85 23.87
C ASN A 272 2.74 4.52 23.95
N GLY A 273 3.55 5.50 24.30
CA GLY A 273 5.01 5.30 24.37
C GLY A 273 5.77 5.41 23.05
N GLY A 274 5.08 5.77 21.96
CA GLY A 274 5.69 6.04 20.65
C GLY A 274 5.53 4.91 19.63
N GLY A 275 5.77 5.25 18.37
CA GLY A 275 5.53 4.37 17.21
C GLY A 275 4.05 4.33 16.82
N ARG A 276 3.72 3.41 15.90
CA ARG A 276 2.37 3.27 15.35
C ARG A 276 1.92 1.81 15.37
N VAL A 277 0.61 1.60 15.38
CA VAL A 277 -0.02 0.28 15.30
C VAL A 277 -1.22 0.35 14.35
N ALA A 278 -1.46 -0.71 13.61
CA ALA A 278 -2.63 -0.82 12.75
C ALA A 278 -3.82 -1.43 13.51
N ALA A 279 -5.00 -0.83 13.32
CA ALA A 279 -6.27 -1.44 13.65
C ALA A 279 -6.94 -1.92 12.36
N HIS A 280 -7.63 -3.06 12.40
CA HIS A 280 -8.17 -3.69 11.22
C HIS A 280 -9.66 -3.98 11.35
N GLU A 281 -10.38 -3.79 10.26
CA GLU A 281 -11.64 -4.48 9.98
C GLU A 281 -11.32 -5.64 9.02
N ILE A 282 -11.69 -6.86 9.37
CA ILE A 282 -11.41 -8.06 8.57
C ILE A 282 -12.74 -8.74 8.23
N MET A 283 -13.03 -8.81 6.95
CA MET A 283 -14.18 -9.54 6.39
C MET A 283 -13.68 -10.70 5.54
N LEU A 284 -14.21 -11.90 5.79
CA LEU A 284 -13.92 -13.10 4.99
C LEU A 284 -15.08 -13.40 4.03
N GLY A 285 -14.75 -13.94 2.86
CA GLY A 285 -15.71 -14.34 1.82
C GLY A 285 -16.47 -15.62 2.18
N ILE A 286 -17.11 -15.67 3.34
CA ILE A 286 -17.97 -16.79 3.74
C ILE A 286 -19.31 -16.77 2.98
N PRO A 287 -20.05 -17.89 2.94
CA PRO A 287 -21.30 -17.96 2.16
C PRO A 287 -22.30 -16.84 2.45
N SER A 288 -22.45 -16.43 3.72
CA SER A 288 -23.35 -15.31 4.07
C SER A 288 -22.90 -13.98 3.48
N ILE A 289 -21.60 -13.68 3.52
CA ILE A 289 -21.04 -12.45 2.91
C ILE A 289 -21.20 -12.49 1.38
N ARG A 290 -20.89 -13.63 0.75
CA ARG A 290 -21.06 -13.81 -0.70
C ARG A 290 -22.52 -13.57 -1.13
N ASN A 291 -23.47 -14.04 -0.35
CA ASN A 291 -24.89 -13.80 -0.60
C ASN A 291 -25.26 -12.31 -0.47
N LEU A 292 -24.75 -11.60 0.55
CA LEU A 292 -24.97 -10.17 0.72
C LEU A 292 -24.42 -9.36 -0.47
N ILE A 293 -23.28 -9.78 -1.05
CA ILE A 293 -22.72 -9.14 -2.25
C ILE A 293 -23.66 -9.34 -3.45
N ARG A 294 -24.08 -10.59 -3.73
CA ARG A 294 -25.00 -10.91 -4.85
C ARG A 294 -26.31 -10.15 -4.78
N GLU A 295 -26.89 -10.09 -3.57
CA GLU A 295 -28.19 -9.43 -3.35
C GLU A 295 -28.10 -7.91 -3.16
N ASN A 296 -26.90 -7.31 -3.31
CA ASN A 296 -26.67 -5.88 -3.07
C ASN A 296 -27.12 -5.42 -1.66
N LYS A 297 -26.93 -6.27 -0.65
CA LYS A 297 -27.28 -6.00 0.76
C LYS A 297 -26.06 -5.59 1.59
N VAL A 298 -25.24 -4.69 1.03
CA VAL A 298 -23.94 -4.28 1.60
C VAL A 298 -24.08 -3.69 3.00
N ALA A 299 -25.19 -3.00 3.29
CA ALA A 299 -25.47 -2.42 4.61
C ALA A 299 -25.50 -3.47 5.74
N GLN A 300 -25.78 -4.74 5.45
CA GLN A 300 -25.81 -5.83 6.44
C GLN A 300 -24.44 -6.45 6.73
N MET A 301 -23.40 -6.12 5.95
CA MET A 301 -22.07 -6.72 6.08
C MET A 301 -21.45 -6.43 7.44
N TYR A 302 -21.62 -5.23 7.98
CA TYR A 302 -21.04 -4.88 9.28
C TYR A 302 -21.54 -5.82 10.40
N SER A 303 -22.85 -6.10 10.45
CA SER A 303 -23.42 -7.03 11.40
C SER A 303 -22.91 -8.46 11.18
N ALA A 304 -22.78 -8.87 9.92
CA ALA A 304 -22.23 -10.19 9.59
C ALA A 304 -20.76 -10.32 10.03
N ILE A 305 -19.93 -9.28 9.87
CA ILE A 305 -18.55 -9.24 10.37
C ILE A 305 -18.56 -9.38 11.91
N GLN A 306 -19.37 -8.57 12.59
CA GLN A 306 -19.45 -8.51 14.05
C GLN A 306 -19.80 -9.85 14.69
N THR A 307 -20.69 -10.62 14.05
CA THR A 307 -21.18 -11.90 14.59
C THR A 307 -20.31 -13.11 14.23
N ASN A 308 -19.34 -12.97 13.33
CA ASN A 308 -18.46 -14.03 12.90
C ASN A 308 -17.02 -13.91 13.41
N ALA A 309 -16.85 -13.34 14.62
CA ALA A 309 -15.54 -13.20 15.25
C ALA A 309 -14.81 -14.55 15.45
N GLY A 310 -15.56 -15.64 15.68
CA GLY A 310 -15.00 -16.99 15.80
C GLY A 310 -14.31 -17.53 14.55
N LEU A 311 -14.57 -16.93 13.37
CA LEU A 311 -13.90 -17.26 12.10
C LEU A 311 -12.66 -16.37 11.85
N GLY A 312 -12.39 -15.41 12.73
CA GLY A 312 -11.31 -14.44 12.59
C GLY A 312 -11.74 -13.11 11.99
N MET A 313 -13.05 -12.89 11.75
CA MET A 313 -13.55 -11.58 11.36
C MET A 313 -13.52 -10.61 12.55
N THR A 314 -13.31 -9.34 12.26
CA THR A 314 -13.37 -8.29 13.29
C THR A 314 -13.85 -6.98 12.68
N THR A 315 -14.66 -6.21 13.39
CA THR A 315 -14.95 -4.84 13.02
C THR A 315 -13.82 -3.93 13.47
N LEU A 316 -13.71 -2.75 12.85
CA LEU A 316 -12.72 -1.76 13.27
C LEU A 316 -12.88 -1.40 14.77
N ASP A 317 -14.12 -1.21 15.24
CA ASP A 317 -14.39 -0.86 16.64
C ASP A 317 -13.99 -1.98 17.61
N GLN A 318 -14.19 -3.26 17.24
CA GLN A 318 -13.71 -4.41 18.04
C GLN A 318 -12.18 -4.43 18.12
N SER A 319 -11.49 -4.20 16.98
CA SER A 319 -10.03 -4.09 16.94
C SER A 319 -9.51 -2.96 17.82
N LEU A 320 -10.11 -1.77 17.71
CA LEU A 320 -9.78 -0.61 18.54
C LEU A 320 -9.98 -0.88 20.02
N LYS A 321 -11.11 -1.51 20.42
CA LYS A 321 -11.37 -1.90 21.81
C LYS A 321 -10.29 -2.82 22.36
N GLY A 322 -9.87 -3.81 21.56
CA GLY A 322 -8.77 -4.71 21.94
C GLY A 322 -7.45 -3.97 22.16
N LEU A 323 -7.12 -2.98 21.32
CA LEU A 323 -5.90 -2.19 21.48
C LEU A 323 -5.95 -1.28 22.71
N VAL A 324 -7.11 -0.69 23.03
CA VAL A 324 -7.31 0.11 24.25
C VAL A 324 -7.21 -0.75 25.49
N GLN A 325 -7.85 -1.93 25.52
CA GLN A 325 -7.80 -2.86 26.65
C GLN A 325 -6.38 -3.34 26.96
N LYS A 326 -5.56 -3.52 25.92
CA LYS A 326 -4.13 -3.86 26.05
C LYS A 326 -3.24 -2.65 26.35
N ASN A 327 -3.82 -1.46 26.53
CA ASN A 327 -3.10 -0.20 26.73
C ASN A 327 -2.09 0.13 25.63
N VAL A 328 -2.35 -0.33 24.39
CA VAL A 328 -1.49 -0.05 23.21
C VAL A 328 -1.77 1.34 22.66
N ILE A 329 -3.04 1.76 22.65
CA ILE A 329 -3.47 3.09 22.21
C ILE A 329 -4.33 3.75 23.29
N SER A 330 -4.45 5.08 23.23
CA SER A 330 -5.35 5.82 24.11
C SER A 330 -6.82 5.70 23.67
N LYS A 331 -7.76 5.96 24.57
CA LYS A 331 -9.20 6.05 24.25
C LYS A 331 -9.48 7.14 23.21
N GLU A 332 -8.80 8.28 23.32
CA GLU A 332 -8.93 9.41 22.38
C GLU A 332 -8.48 9.00 20.96
N ALA A 333 -7.37 8.29 20.85
CA ALA A 333 -6.91 7.77 19.57
C ALA A 333 -7.92 6.78 18.97
N ALA A 334 -8.47 5.87 19.77
CA ALA A 334 -9.50 4.94 19.33
C ALA A 334 -10.77 5.67 18.90
N ARG A 335 -11.25 6.63 19.71
CA ARG A 335 -12.44 7.43 19.42
C ARG A 335 -12.35 8.18 18.10
N SER A 336 -11.17 8.73 17.78
CA SER A 336 -10.95 9.48 16.51
C SER A 336 -11.03 8.61 15.26
N ALA A 337 -10.77 7.31 15.38
CA ALA A 337 -10.78 6.35 14.26
C ALA A 337 -12.04 5.47 14.21
N ALA A 338 -12.80 5.41 15.31
CA ALA A 338 -13.93 4.52 15.46
C ALA A 338 -15.11 4.88 14.55
N LYS A 339 -15.84 3.86 14.14
CA LYS A 339 -17.13 4.01 13.46
C LYS A 339 -18.20 4.53 14.44
N THR A 340 -18.14 4.09 15.69
CA THR A 340 -19.03 4.50 16.79
C THR A 340 -18.21 5.13 17.91
N PRO A 341 -17.86 6.45 17.81
CA PRO A 341 -16.98 7.12 18.77
C PRO A 341 -17.46 7.08 20.21
N ASP A 342 -18.80 7.09 20.42
CA ASP A 342 -19.41 7.08 21.76
C ASP A 342 -19.19 5.78 22.54
N SER A 343 -18.76 4.71 21.86
CA SER A 343 -18.41 3.45 22.52
C SER A 343 -17.04 3.46 23.21
N PHE A 344 -16.30 4.58 23.15
CA PHE A 344 -14.97 4.80 23.73
C PHE A 344 -14.92 5.93 24.76
N VAL A 345 -16.02 6.18 25.45
CA VAL A 345 -16.12 7.16 26.53
C VAL A 345 -15.43 6.68 27.82
#